data_63b95739c1088d98d7c2b62242f20373
#
_entry.id   63b95739c1088d98d7c2b62242f20373
#
_cell.length_a   1.000
_cell.length_b   1.000
_cell.length_c   1.000
_cell.angle_alpha   90.00
_cell.angle_beta   90.00
_cell.angle_gamma   90.00
#
_symmetry.space_group_name_H-M   'P 1'
#
loop_
_entity.id
_entity.type
_entity.pdbx_description
1 polymer ?
#
loop_
_entity_poly.entity_id
_entity_poly.type
_entity_poly.pdbx_seq_one_letter_code
_entity_poly.pdbx_strand_id
1 'polypeptide(L)'
;AQQLTWQSYYLLEDALKYETPKVVVFNVLALKYNEPQSEAYNRMSIDGMKWSMSKVNDIKASMTDEENFVDYIFPLLRYHSRWSELTKDDVKHIFSKDKVTHNGYYMRVDTKPQQEFPDPTPLTDYKLGDKAMGYLQKMTDLCKEKGVKLVLIKAPTEYPYWYEQWDEQVQQFADENDVDYINFIPLQNDIGLDMSQDTYDAGLHLNTTGAEKMADYFGKYLVENYNLTDYRNDSEYASIWDKKEAAYDSMKQQQYDELNKYGELKSFGANAIQ
;
A
#
# COMPACT_ATOMS: atom_id res chain seq x y z
N ALA A 1 0.18 2.77 -5.23
CA ALA A 1 1.64 2.81 -5.36
C ALA A 1 2.12 4.24 -5.09
N GLN A 2 3.26 4.41 -4.45
CA GLN A 2 3.86 5.71 -4.13
C GLN A 2 3.00 6.64 -3.24
N GLN A 3 2.15 6.07 -2.41
CA GLN A 3 1.34 6.82 -1.46
C GLN A 3 2.22 7.45 -0.37
N LEU A 4 2.02 8.74 -0.14
CA LEU A 4 2.77 9.51 0.85
C LEU A 4 2.16 9.36 2.25
N THR A 5 2.94 9.66 3.30
CA THR A 5 2.51 9.50 4.69
C THR A 5 1.25 10.32 5.00
N TRP A 6 1.14 11.55 4.51
CA TRP A 6 -0.06 12.38 4.71
C TRP A 6 -1.28 11.87 3.97
N GLN A 7 -1.11 11.29 2.78
CA GLN A 7 -2.20 10.63 2.06
C GLN A 7 -2.69 9.40 2.83
N SER A 8 -1.78 8.60 3.38
CA SER A 8 -2.13 7.46 4.24
C SER A 8 -2.89 7.91 5.49
N TYR A 9 -2.48 9.03 6.10
CA TYR A 9 -3.18 9.60 7.24
C TYR A 9 -4.61 10.00 6.90
N TYR A 10 -4.84 10.76 5.81
CA TYR A 10 -6.17 11.23 5.45
C TYR A 10 -7.09 10.10 4.96
N LEU A 11 -6.54 9.09 4.29
CA LEU A 11 -7.27 7.86 3.95
C LEU A 11 -7.69 7.10 5.20
N LEU A 12 -6.81 6.96 6.19
CA LEU A 12 -7.12 6.35 7.48
C LEU A 12 -8.18 7.17 8.23
N GLU A 13 -8.00 8.49 8.31
CA GLU A 13 -8.97 9.40 8.94
C GLU A 13 -10.36 9.25 8.31
N ASP A 14 -10.43 9.11 6.98
CA ASP A 14 -11.72 8.90 6.29
C ASP A 14 -12.29 7.49 6.55
N ALA A 15 -11.46 6.46 6.53
CA ALA A 15 -11.88 5.07 6.79
C ALA A 15 -12.41 4.89 8.22
N LEU A 16 -11.77 5.50 9.22
CA LEU A 16 -12.17 5.40 10.63
C LEU A 16 -13.51 6.10 10.95
N LYS A 17 -14.11 6.81 10.00
CA LYS A 17 -15.50 7.31 10.12
C LYS A 17 -16.53 6.20 9.94
N TYR A 18 -16.17 5.12 9.28
CA TYR A 18 -17.08 4.03 8.90
C TYR A 18 -16.80 2.76 9.68
N GLU A 19 -15.53 2.45 9.93
CA GLU A 19 -15.10 1.22 10.58
C GLU A 19 -13.97 1.50 11.56
N THR A 20 -13.95 0.77 12.68
CA THR A 20 -12.90 0.86 13.69
C THR A 20 -12.19 -0.49 13.79
N PRO A 21 -11.11 -0.71 13.05
CA PRO A 21 -10.35 -1.95 13.14
C PRO A 21 -9.63 -2.07 14.48
N LYS A 22 -9.29 -3.28 14.91
CA LYS A 22 -8.47 -3.48 16.10
C LYS A 22 -7.02 -3.03 15.88
N VAL A 23 -6.51 -3.26 14.68
CA VAL A 23 -5.11 -2.98 14.31
C VAL A 23 -5.06 -2.27 12.96
N VAL A 24 -4.22 -1.27 12.87
CA VAL A 24 -3.79 -0.61 11.62
C VAL A 24 -2.31 -0.89 11.44
N VAL A 25 -1.94 -1.35 10.26
CA VAL A 25 -0.54 -1.61 9.90
C VAL A 25 -0.07 -0.54 8.91
N PHE A 26 1.04 0.12 9.21
CA PHE A 26 1.63 1.14 8.34
C PHE A 26 3.05 0.77 7.94
N ASN A 27 3.32 0.71 6.63
CA ASN A 27 4.67 0.48 6.11
C ASN A 27 5.46 1.80 6.10
N VAL A 28 6.52 1.85 6.90
CA VAL A 28 7.34 3.05 7.13
C VAL A 28 8.18 3.49 5.93
N LEU A 29 8.23 2.71 4.86
CA LEU A 29 8.95 3.10 3.64
C LEU A 29 8.53 4.48 3.11
N ALA A 30 7.27 4.87 3.33
CA ALA A 30 6.76 6.17 2.92
C ALA A 30 7.42 7.36 3.64
N LEU A 31 8.02 7.15 4.81
CA LEU A 31 8.65 8.20 5.62
C LEU A 31 9.87 8.85 4.97
N LYS A 32 10.53 8.14 4.03
CA LYS A 32 11.65 8.69 3.28
C LYS A 32 11.27 9.83 2.32
N TYR A 33 9.96 9.97 2.02
CA TYR A 33 9.46 10.99 1.13
C TYR A 33 8.86 12.14 1.92
N ASN A 34 9.36 13.34 1.72
CA ASN A 34 8.94 14.55 2.45
C ASN A 34 8.35 15.64 1.55
N GLU A 35 8.40 15.45 0.25
CA GLU A 35 7.91 16.40 -0.75
C GLU A 35 6.68 15.87 -1.48
N PRO A 36 5.78 16.75 -1.92
CA PRO A 36 4.67 16.37 -2.79
C PRO A 36 5.17 15.65 -4.06
N GLN A 37 4.38 14.72 -4.54
CA GLN A 37 4.63 14.04 -5.81
C GLN A 37 3.88 14.72 -6.96
N SER A 38 4.02 14.17 -8.17
CA SER A 38 3.25 14.66 -9.30
C SER A 38 1.75 14.44 -9.12
N GLU A 39 0.95 15.30 -9.72
CA GLU A 39 -0.51 15.22 -9.69
C GLU A 39 -1.06 13.83 -10.06
N ALA A 40 -0.43 13.15 -11.03
CA ALA A 40 -0.86 11.82 -11.44
C ALA A 40 -0.82 10.81 -10.30
N TYR A 41 0.25 10.81 -9.50
CA TYR A 41 0.37 9.95 -8.32
C TYR A 41 -0.55 10.38 -7.18
N ASN A 42 -0.70 11.69 -6.96
CA ASN A 42 -1.62 12.21 -5.96
C ASN A 42 -3.06 11.76 -6.25
N ARG A 43 -3.49 11.84 -7.51
CA ARG A 43 -4.83 11.43 -7.93
C ARG A 43 -5.11 9.96 -7.75
N MET A 44 -4.10 9.08 -7.90
CA MET A 44 -4.27 7.63 -7.65
C MET A 44 -4.78 7.34 -6.23
N SER A 45 -4.38 8.13 -5.25
CA SER A 45 -4.84 7.99 -3.86
C SER A 45 -6.13 8.79 -3.61
N ILE A 46 -6.19 10.03 -4.07
CA ILE A 46 -7.19 11.02 -3.69
C ILE A 46 -8.51 10.86 -4.47
N ASP A 47 -8.46 10.52 -5.77
CA ASP A 47 -9.67 10.53 -6.61
C ASP A 47 -10.69 9.48 -6.15
N GLY A 48 -10.26 8.35 -5.60
CA GLY A 48 -11.12 7.33 -5.03
C GLY A 48 -11.83 7.71 -3.72
N MET A 49 -11.37 8.74 -3.02
CA MET A 49 -11.99 9.19 -1.77
C MET A 49 -13.35 9.84 -2.04
N LYS A 50 -14.34 9.57 -1.16
CA LYS A 50 -15.58 10.35 -1.13
C LYS A 50 -15.29 11.79 -0.73
N TRP A 51 -16.10 12.74 -1.23
CA TRP A 51 -15.98 14.14 -0.82
C TRP A 51 -16.19 14.28 0.67
N SER A 52 -15.17 14.76 1.36
CA SER A 52 -15.11 14.95 2.81
C SER A 52 -14.05 16.00 3.15
N MET A 53 -13.99 16.44 4.40
CA MET A 53 -12.90 17.32 4.86
C MET A 53 -11.54 16.61 4.79
N SER A 54 -11.51 15.29 5.01
CA SER A 54 -10.27 14.49 4.85
C SER A 54 -9.76 14.57 3.42
N LYS A 55 -10.63 14.41 2.41
CA LYS A 55 -10.25 14.58 0.99
C LYS A 55 -9.76 15.99 0.69
N VAL A 56 -10.44 17.02 1.17
CA VAL A 56 -10.03 18.44 0.97
C VAL A 56 -8.67 18.70 1.58
N ASN A 57 -8.43 18.19 2.77
CA ASN A 57 -7.15 18.37 3.46
C ASN A 57 -6.02 17.55 2.81
N ASP A 58 -6.34 16.35 2.30
CA ASP A 58 -5.37 15.53 1.55
C ASP A 58 -4.94 16.23 0.26
N ILE A 59 -5.89 16.75 -0.52
CA ILE A 59 -5.58 17.56 -1.72
C ILE A 59 -4.59 18.69 -1.35
N LYS A 60 -4.92 19.49 -0.33
CA LYS A 60 -4.09 20.61 0.10
C LYS A 60 -2.69 20.19 0.58
N ALA A 61 -2.59 19.04 1.24
CA ALA A 61 -1.30 18.52 1.72
C ALA A 61 -0.45 17.92 0.60
N SER A 62 -1.08 17.47 -0.48
CA SER A 62 -0.46 16.72 -1.59
C SER A 62 -0.15 17.57 -2.80
N MET A 63 -0.88 18.68 -3.03
CA MET A 63 -0.66 19.57 -4.17
C MET A 63 0.73 20.17 -4.16
N THR A 64 1.31 20.30 -5.35
CA THR A 64 2.46 21.17 -5.62
C THR A 64 1.99 22.59 -5.90
N ASP A 65 2.92 23.54 -5.91
CA ASP A 65 2.63 24.97 -6.21
C ASP A 65 2.14 25.20 -7.66
N GLU A 66 2.40 24.23 -8.55
CA GLU A 66 1.99 24.27 -9.96
C GLU A 66 0.56 23.75 -10.18
N GLU A 67 -0.01 23.08 -9.19
CA GLU A 67 -1.34 22.46 -9.28
C GLU A 67 -2.43 23.42 -8.82
N ASN A 68 -3.64 23.26 -9.39
CA ASN A 68 -4.79 24.06 -9.02
C ASN A 68 -5.83 23.21 -8.29
N PHE A 69 -6.22 23.63 -7.09
CA PHE A 69 -7.23 22.95 -6.29
C PHE A 69 -8.57 22.74 -7.04
N VAL A 70 -8.93 23.67 -7.93
CA VAL A 70 -10.17 23.58 -8.72
C VAL A 70 -10.16 22.38 -9.66
N ASP A 71 -8.99 21.96 -10.16
CA ASP A 71 -8.85 20.80 -11.05
C ASP A 71 -9.13 19.47 -10.33
N TYR A 72 -8.93 19.44 -9.02
CA TYR A 72 -9.35 18.29 -8.17
C TYR A 72 -10.85 18.25 -7.94
N ILE A 73 -11.51 19.43 -7.86
CA ILE A 73 -12.99 19.51 -7.69
C ILE A 73 -13.68 19.19 -9.02
N PHE A 74 -13.15 19.69 -10.11
CA PHE A 74 -13.71 19.55 -11.46
C PHE A 74 -12.73 18.87 -12.40
N PRO A 75 -12.55 17.54 -12.32
CA PRO A 75 -11.59 16.81 -13.16
C PRO A 75 -11.76 17.05 -14.66
N LEU A 76 -12.99 17.38 -15.10
CA LEU A 76 -13.28 17.72 -16.49
C LEU A 76 -12.50 18.94 -16.99
N LEU A 77 -12.16 19.90 -16.14
CA LEU A 77 -11.37 21.07 -16.53
C LEU A 77 -9.97 20.64 -16.99
N ARG A 78 -9.37 19.67 -16.32
CA ARG A 78 -8.07 19.12 -16.69
C ARG A 78 -8.13 18.30 -17.98
N TYR A 79 -9.19 17.52 -18.16
CA TYR A 79 -9.32 16.59 -19.29
C TYR A 79 -10.01 17.19 -20.50
N HIS A 80 -10.41 18.48 -20.46
CA HIS A 80 -11.14 19.11 -21.56
C HIS A 80 -10.37 19.10 -22.88
N SER A 81 -9.03 19.16 -22.87
CA SER A 81 -8.18 19.05 -24.05
C SER A 81 -8.16 17.65 -24.67
N ARG A 82 -8.55 16.61 -23.90
CA ARG A 82 -8.57 15.21 -24.34
C ARG A 82 -9.94 14.74 -24.82
N TRP A 83 -10.93 15.60 -24.88
CA TRP A 83 -12.28 15.17 -25.29
C TRP A 83 -12.34 14.58 -26.69
N SER A 84 -11.46 15.00 -27.58
CA SER A 84 -11.31 14.42 -28.92
C SER A 84 -10.64 13.04 -28.93
N GLU A 85 -10.01 12.65 -27.81
CA GLU A 85 -9.30 11.39 -27.64
C GLU A 85 -10.13 10.34 -26.88
N LEU A 86 -11.31 10.73 -26.36
CA LEU A 86 -12.19 9.83 -25.61
C LEU A 86 -12.67 8.68 -26.50
N THR A 87 -12.50 7.48 -26.00
CA THR A 87 -12.94 6.24 -26.65
C THR A 87 -14.29 5.78 -26.08
N LYS A 88 -14.90 4.76 -26.72
CA LYS A 88 -16.08 4.10 -26.17
C LYS A 88 -15.79 3.42 -24.84
N ASP A 89 -14.56 2.99 -24.61
CA ASP A 89 -14.15 2.33 -23.37
C ASP A 89 -14.04 3.35 -22.22
N ASP A 90 -13.57 4.57 -22.48
CA ASP A 90 -13.58 5.64 -21.49
C ASP A 90 -15.01 5.95 -21.02
N VAL A 91 -15.96 6.04 -21.96
CA VAL A 91 -17.39 6.23 -21.63
C VAL A 91 -17.95 5.06 -20.83
N LYS A 92 -17.55 3.81 -21.16
CA LYS A 92 -17.97 2.62 -20.43
C LYS A 92 -17.43 2.65 -19.00
N HIS A 93 -16.18 3.09 -18.78
CA HIS A 93 -15.58 3.23 -17.45
C HIS A 93 -16.34 4.20 -16.53
N ILE A 94 -16.96 5.26 -17.06
CA ILE A 94 -17.77 6.19 -16.28
C ILE A 94 -18.94 5.45 -15.58
N PHE A 95 -19.47 4.41 -16.21
CA PHE A 95 -20.62 3.65 -15.73
C PHE A 95 -20.26 2.28 -15.15
N SER A 96 -18.99 1.84 -15.28
CA SER A 96 -18.53 0.61 -14.67
C SER A 96 -18.10 0.86 -13.21
N LYS A 97 -18.48 -0.06 -12.33
CA LYS A 97 -17.94 -0.13 -10.98
C LYS A 97 -17.07 -1.36 -10.89
N ASP A 98 -15.77 -1.16 -10.84
CA ASP A 98 -14.84 -2.26 -10.60
C ASP A 98 -15.11 -2.87 -9.23
N LYS A 99 -15.28 -4.18 -9.20
CA LYS A 99 -15.43 -4.91 -7.94
C LYS A 99 -14.05 -5.33 -7.47
N VAL A 100 -13.57 -4.71 -6.39
CA VAL A 100 -12.37 -5.19 -5.70
C VAL A 100 -12.75 -6.46 -4.93
N THR A 101 -12.29 -7.62 -5.40
CA THR A 101 -12.60 -8.92 -4.80
C THR A 101 -11.65 -9.34 -3.70
N HIS A 102 -10.42 -8.80 -3.69
CA HIS A 102 -9.30 -9.16 -2.81
C HIS A 102 -8.75 -7.97 -2.00
N ASN A 103 -9.63 -7.07 -1.58
CA ASN A 103 -9.34 -5.97 -0.64
C ASN A 103 -8.17 -5.03 -1.07
N GLY A 104 -7.97 -4.84 -2.37
CA GLY A 104 -6.92 -3.97 -2.91
C GLY A 104 -5.54 -4.61 -3.00
N TYR A 105 -5.41 -5.90 -2.71
CA TYR A 105 -4.17 -6.63 -2.94
C TYR A 105 -3.86 -6.72 -4.44
N TYR A 106 -2.63 -6.33 -4.81
CA TYR A 106 -2.15 -6.44 -6.19
C TYR A 106 -1.43 -7.77 -6.37
N MET A 107 -2.14 -8.75 -6.94
CA MET A 107 -1.63 -10.10 -7.13
C MET A 107 -0.69 -10.18 -8.34
N ARG A 108 0.48 -10.78 -8.13
CA ARG A 108 1.47 -11.12 -9.17
C ARG A 108 2.06 -12.48 -8.85
N VAL A 109 1.87 -13.46 -9.75
CA VAL A 109 2.43 -14.82 -9.57
C VAL A 109 3.74 -15.02 -10.32
N ASP A 110 4.09 -14.10 -11.23
CA ASP A 110 5.35 -14.16 -11.97
C ASP A 110 6.55 -13.92 -11.05
N THR A 111 7.69 -14.40 -11.48
CA THR A 111 8.95 -14.26 -10.76
C THR A 111 9.93 -13.47 -11.61
N LYS A 112 10.53 -12.45 -10.99
CA LYS A 112 11.71 -11.79 -11.51
C LYS A 112 12.75 -11.80 -10.40
N PRO A 113 13.80 -12.60 -10.52
CA PRO A 113 14.81 -12.72 -9.48
C PRO A 113 15.43 -11.39 -9.09
N GLN A 114 15.81 -11.29 -7.83
CA GLN A 114 16.65 -10.19 -7.36
C GLN A 114 17.90 -10.07 -8.24
N GLN A 115 18.23 -8.83 -8.58
CA GLN A 115 19.48 -8.51 -9.28
C GLN A 115 20.51 -8.00 -8.27
N GLU A 116 21.77 -7.98 -8.65
CA GLU A 116 22.78 -7.27 -7.87
C GLU A 116 22.47 -5.77 -7.93
N PHE A 117 22.26 -5.18 -6.76
CA PHE A 117 22.12 -3.74 -6.63
C PHE A 117 23.48 -3.12 -6.30
N PRO A 118 23.77 -1.91 -6.78
CA PRO A 118 24.96 -1.20 -6.35
C PRO A 118 24.88 -0.94 -4.84
N ASP A 119 26.05 -0.84 -4.21
CA ASP A 119 26.13 -0.45 -2.81
C ASP A 119 25.33 0.85 -2.55
N PRO A 120 24.70 0.97 -1.39
CA PRO A 120 23.92 2.15 -1.07
C PRO A 120 24.82 3.40 -1.05
N THR A 121 24.42 4.42 -1.78
CA THR A 121 25.14 5.70 -1.78
C THR A 121 24.95 6.39 -0.44
N PRO A 122 26.04 6.74 0.28
CA PRO A 122 25.93 7.50 1.52
C PRO A 122 25.14 8.81 1.29
N LEU A 123 24.21 9.11 2.19
CA LEU A 123 23.46 10.36 2.17
C LEU A 123 24.21 11.45 2.92
N THR A 124 24.02 12.69 2.52
CA THR A 124 24.55 13.86 3.26
C THR A 124 23.74 14.13 4.53
N ASP A 125 22.47 13.73 4.54
CA ASP A 125 21.57 13.81 5.68
C ASP A 125 20.68 12.55 5.71
N TYR A 126 20.60 11.91 6.86
CA TYR A 126 19.78 10.73 7.11
C TYR A 126 18.50 11.07 7.90
N LYS A 127 18.23 12.35 8.15
CA LYS A 127 17.03 12.76 8.87
C LYS A 127 15.78 12.42 8.05
N LEU A 128 14.83 11.70 8.65
CA LEU A 128 13.49 11.56 8.09
C LEU A 128 12.77 12.91 8.10
N GLY A 129 12.03 13.19 7.04
CA GLY A 129 11.46 14.52 6.82
C GLY A 129 10.42 14.92 7.86
N ASP A 130 10.47 16.17 8.30
CA ASP A 130 9.59 16.71 9.35
C ASP A 130 8.11 16.60 8.99
N LYS A 131 7.75 16.77 7.71
CA LYS A 131 6.37 16.63 7.23
C LYS A 131 5.90 15.18 7.36
N ALA A 132 6.70 14.22 6.89
CA ALA A 132 6.35 12.81 6.95
C ALA A 132 6.22 12.34 8.41
N MET A 133 7.19 12.69 9.27
CA MET A 133 7.16 12.34 10.69
C MET A 133 6.02 13.04 11.44
N GLY A 134 5.70 14.28 11.10
CA GLY A 134 4.55 15.00 11.67
C GLY A 134 3.20 14.34 11.33
N TYR A 135 3.07 13.75 10.14
CA TYR A 135 1.88 12.98 9.78
C TYR A 135 1.87 11.57 10.38
N LEU A 136 3.03 10.96 10.62
CA LEU A 136 3.12 9.74 11.41
C LEU A 136 2.63 9.98 12.84
N GLN A 137 3.03 11.11 13.47
CA GLN A 137 2.52 11.49 14.79
C GLN A 137 1.01 11.67 14.79
N LYS A 138 0.44 12.39 13.82
CA LYS A 138 -1.02 12.53 13.68
C LYS A 138 -1.73 11.20 13.50
N MET A 139 -1.15 10.28 12.74
CA MET A 139 -1.69 8.91 12.57
C MET A 139 -1.70 8.15 13.90
N THR A 140 -0.62 8.26 14.66
CA THR A 140 -0.49 7.66 15.99
C THR A 140 -1.52 8.22 16.96
N ASP A 141 -1.67 9.54 17.01
CA ASP A 141 -2.63 10.21 17.88
C ASP A 141 -4.08 9.85 17.53
N LEU A 142 -4.39 9.80 16.23
CA LEU A 142 -5.70 9.39 15.73
C LEU A 142 -6.01 7.92 16.12
N CYS A 143 -5.07 7.02 15.95
CA CYS A 143 -5.24 5.63 16.36
C CYS A 143 -5.46 5.51 17.87
N LYS A 144 -4.69 6.24 18.69
CA LYS A 144 -4.87 6.29 20.14
C LYS A 144 -6.25 6.83 20.52
N GLU A 145 -6.69 7.93 19.89
CA GLU A 145 -8.02 8.53 20.12
C GLU A 145 -9.15 7.52 19.82
N LYS A 146 -9.01 6.75 18.75
CA LYS A 146 -10.01 5.76 18.33
C LYS A 146 -9.89 4.41 19.02
N GLY A 147 -8.90 4.22 19.90
CA GLY A 147 -8.65 2.93 20.56
C GLY A 147 -8.14 1.84 19.60
N VAL A 148 -7.54 2.24 18.49
CA VAL A 148 -6.96 1.35 17.48
C VAL A 148 -5.47 1.17 17.77
N LYS A 149 -4.95 -0.06 17.67
CA LYS A 149 -3.51 -0.31 17.74
C LYS A 149 -2.86 0.01 16.39
N LEU A 150 -1.83 0.86 16.42
CA LEU A 150 -0.98 1.11 15.26
C LEU A 150 0.25 0.21 15.34
N VAL A 151 0.58 -0.46 14.26
CA VAL A 151 1.79 -1.27 14.09
C VAL A 151 2.58 -0.71 12.91
N LEU A 152 3.78 -0.28 13.16
CA LEU A 152 4.71 0.16 12.13
C LEU A 152 5.48 -1.05 11.60
N ILE A 153 5.61 -1.16 10.29
CA ILE A 153 6.41 -2.22 9.69
C ILE A 153 7.35 -1.65 8.63
N LYS A 154 8.55 -2.22 8.52
CA LYS A 154 9.35 -2.12 7.32
C LYS A 154 9.23 -3.44 6.56
N ALA A 155 8.54 -3.41 5.42
CA ALA A 155 8.36 -4.60 4.60
C ALA A 155 9.71 -5.17 4.12
N PRO A 156 9.82 -6.49 3.89
CA PRO A 156 11.06 -7.13 3.47
C PRO A 156 11.35 -6.83 2.00
N THR A 157 11.94 -5.69 1.73
CA THR A 157 12.34 -5.26 0.38
C THR A 157 13.83 -5.06 0.33
N GLU A 158 14.46 -5.43 -0.80
CA GLU A 158 15.88 -5.22 -1.04
C GLU A 158 16.15 -3.84 -1.65
N TYR A 159 15.17 -3.32 -2.37
CA TYR A 159 15.25 -2.01 -3.02
C TYR A 159 13.91 -1.25 -2.86
N PRO A 160 13.96 0.06 -2.61
CA PRO A 160 15.12 0.91 -2.36
C PRO A 160 15.76 0.60 -1.00
N TYR A 161 17.06 0.88 -0.88
CA TYR A 161 17.81 0.61 0.34
C TYR A 161 17.20 1.32 1.54
N TRP A 162 17.16 0.64 2.68
CA TRP A 162 16.69 1.17 3.96
C TRP A 162 17.90 1.34 4.89
N TYR A 163 18.26 2.58 5.20
CA TYR A 163 19.43 2.91 6.01
C TYR A 163 19.19 2.64 7.48
N GLU A 164 20.22 2.20 8.18
CA GLU A 164 20.19 1.95 9.63
C GLU A 164 19.75 3.20 10.40
N GLN A 165 20.23 4.38 9.99
CA GLN A 165 19.86 5.65 10.61
C GLN A 165 18.36 6.00 10.46
N TRP A 166 17.69 5.51 9.41
CA TRP A 166 16.24 5.63 9.30
C TRP A 166 15.53 4.64 10.20
N ASP A 167 16.07 3.43 10.31
CA ASP A 167 15.54 2.38 11.18
C ASP A 167 15.58 2.82 12.65
N GLU A 168 16.73 3.36 13.10
CA GLU A 168 16.90 3.92 14.44
C GLU A 168 15.89 5.04 14.75
N GLN A 169 15.65 5.96 13.81
CA GLN A 169 14.66 7.04 13.99
C GLN A 169 13.23 6.51 14.11
N VAL A 170 12.88 5.48 13.34
CA VAL A 170 11.56 4.85 13.45
C VAL A 170 11.43 4.09 14.76
N GLN A 171 12.46 3.36 15.18
CA GLN A 171 12.46 2.65 16.46
C GLN A 171 12.33 3.63 17.62
N GLN A 172 13.11 4.71 17.61
CA GLN A 172 13.00 5.77 18.64
C GLN A 172 11.58 6.35 18.68
N PHE A 173 11.00 6.67 17.52
CA PHE A 173 9.61 7.16 17.46
C PHE A 173 8.62 6.16 18.04
N ALA A 174 8.79 4.87 17.72
CA ALA A 174 7.94 3.80 18.23
C ALA A 174 8.00 3.69 19.75
N ASP A 175 9.21 3.71 20.32
CA ASP A 175 9.46 3.65 21.77
C ASP A 175 8.85 4.87 22.48
N GLU A 176 9.06 6.07 21.95
CA GLU A 176 8.53 7.32 22.54
C GLU A 176 6.99 7.40 22.49
N ASN A 177 6.37 6.70 21.55
CA ASN A 177 4.93 6.73 21.34
C ASN A 177 4.17 5.47 21.78
N ASP A 178 4.84 4.48 22.37
CA ASP A 178 4.24 3.19 22.74
C ASP A 178 3.52 2.54 21.55
N VAL A 179 4.24 2.43 20.43
CA VAL A 179 3.80 1.83 19.16
C VAL A 179 4.75 0.70 18.79
N ASP A 180 4.23 -0.41 18.34
CA ASP A 180 5.07 -1.52 17.89
C ASP A 180 5.71 -1.22 16.54
N TYR A 181 7.00 -1.53 16.41
CA TYR A 181 7.73 -1.45 15.14
C TYR A 181 8.43 -2.78 14.84
N ILE A 182 8.27 -3.27 13.61
CA ILE A 182 8.89 -4.50 13.14
C ILE A 182 9.59 -4.25 11.80
N ASN A 183 10.92 -4.38 11.80
CA ASN A 183 11.68 -4.41 10.57
C ASN A 183 11.78 -5.86 10.07
N PHE A 184 11.13 -6.17 8.94
CA PHE A 184 11.15 -7.50 8.34
C PHE A 184 12.35 -7.78 7.44
N ILE A 185 13.20 -6.79 7.16
CA ILE A 185 14.39 -7.01 6.33
C ILE A 185 15.33 -8.06 6.93
N PRO A 186 15.73 -7.97 8.21
CA PRO A 186 16.60 -8.99 8.82
C PRO A 186 15.86 -10.33 9.08
N LEU A 187 14.54 -10.37 9.02
CA LEU A 187 13.72 -11.55 9.32
C LEU A 187 13.40 -12.41 8.09
N GLN A 188 13.95 -12.09 6.91
CA GLN A 188 13.63 -12.80 5.67
C GLN A 188 13.84 -14.31 5.77
N ASN A 189 14.93 -14.75 6.43
CA ASN A 189 15.20 -16.17 6.63
C ASN A 189 14.17 -16.84 7.56
N ASP A 190 13.74 -16.15 8.61
CA ASP A 190 12.75 -16.66 9.57
C ASP A 190 11.36 -16.76 8.92
N ILE A 191 11.04 -15.86 7.99
CA ILE A 191 9.83 -15.89 7.18
C ILE A 191 9.91 -16.99 6.11
N GLY A 192 11.11 -17.44 5.76
CA GLY A 192 11.36 -18.39 4.67
C GLY A 192 11.29 -17.75 3.28
N LEU A 193 11.63 -16.45 3.17
CA LEU A 193 11.69 -15.76 1.89
C LEU A 193 12.96 -16.11 1.12
N ASP A 194 12.80 -16.34 -0.17
CA ASP A 194 13.85 -16.48 -1.16
C ASP A 194 13.65 -15.42 -2.25
N MET A 195 14.41 -14.34 -2.21
CA MET A 195 14.27 -13.23 -3.16
C MET A 195 14.62 -13.61 -4.61
N SER A 196 15.17 -14.79 -4.84
CA SER A 196 15.32 -15.35 -6.19
C SER A 196 14.01 -15.91 -6.75
N GLN A 197 13.02 -16.19 -5.90
CA GLN A 197 11.74 -16.81 -6.27
C GLN A 197 10.52 -15.99 -5.82
N ASP A 198 10.63 -15.24 -4.73
CA ASP A 198 9.50 -14.63 -4.01
C ASP A 198 9.26 -13.15 -4.38
N THR A 199 9.84 -12.67 -5.48
CA THR A 199 9.67 -11.30 -5.99
C THR A 199 9.29 -11.28 -7.46
N TYR A 200 8.48 -10.28 -7.88
CA TYR A 200 8.09 -10.13 -9.28
C TYR A 200 8.78 -8.95 -9.99
N ASP A 201 9.56 -8.15 -9.27
CA ASP A 201 10.22 -6.95 -9.79
C ASP A 201 11.63 -6.75 -9.24
N ALA A 202 12.37 -7.85 -9.13
CA ALA A 202 13.78 -7.84 -8.76
C ALA A 202 14.06 -7.34 -7.33
N GLY A 203 13.24 -7.72 -6.36
CA GLY A 203 13.48 -7.46 -4.93
C GLY A 203 12.76 -6.23 -4.37
N LEU A 204 11.94 -5.52 -5.17
CA LEU A 204 11.16 -4.38 -4.68
C LEU A 204 9.85 -4.81 -4.02
N HIS A 205 9.11 -5.74 -4.63
CA HIS A 205 7.86 -6.25 -4.08
C HIS A 205 7.83 -7.78 -4.12
N LEU A 206 7.19 -8.37 -3.12
CA LEU A 206 6.93 -9.79 -3.08
C LEU A 206 5.87 -10.17 -4.14
N ASN A 207 6.11 -11.31 -4.81
CA ASN A 207 5.08 -11.96 -5.59
C ASN A 207 4.09 -12.70 -4.67
N THR A 208 3.10 -13.37 -5.26
CA THR A 208 2.08 -14.09 -4.49
C THR A 208 2.67 -15.11 -3.53
N THR A 209 3.69 -15.87 -3.94
CA THR A 209 4.35 -16.86 -3.07
C THR A 209 5.03 -16.21 -1.87
N GLY A 210 5.81 -15.15 -2.10
CA GLY A 210 6.46 -14.40 -1.03
C GLY A 210 5.45 -13.72 -0.11
N ALA A 211 4.39 -13.14 -0.68
CA ALA A 211 3.32 -12.49 0.09
C ALA A 211 2.54 -13.48 0.98
N GLU A 212 2.29 -14.71 0.50
CA GLU A 212 1.66 -15.76 1.30
C GLU A 212 2.53 -16.19 2.49
N LYS A 213 3.85 -16.36 2.28
CA LYS A 213 4.81 -16.64 3.37
C LYS A 213 4.81 -15.51 4.41
N MET A 214 4.89 -14.27 3.94
CA MET A 214 4.84 -13.08 4.79
C MET A 214 3.54 -12.98 5.56
N ALA A 215 2.39 -13.25 4.92
CA ALA A 215 1.07 -13.21 5.53
C ALA A 215 0.91 -14.29 6.60
N ASP A 216 1.43 -15.49 6.40
CA ASP A 216 1.43 -16.56 7.40
C ASP A 216 2.25 -16.19 8.63
N TYR A 217 3.47 -15.69 8.44
CA TYR A 217 4.36 -15.26 9.51
C TYR A 217 3.76 -14.10 10.32
N PHE A 218 3.40 -13.01 9.62
CA PHE A 218 2.89 -11.81 10.28
C PHE A 218 1.48 -12.01 10.85
N GLY A 219 0.65 -12.81 10.19
CA GLY A 219 -0.67 -13.18 10.70
C GLY A 219 -0.61 -13.89 12.06
N LYS A 220 0.33 -14.82 12.25
CA LYS A 220 0.58 -15.47 13.55
C LYS A 220 0.98 -14.44 14.61
N TYR A 221 1.94 -13.56 14.28
CA TYR A 221 2.34 -12.47 15.18
C TYR A 221 1.15 -11.60 15.60
N LEU A 222 0.30 -11.20 14.65
CA LEU A 222 -0.87 -10.37 14.95
C LEU A 222 -1.87 -11.08 15.86
N VAL A 223 -2.13 -12.36 15.64
CA VAL A 223 -3.05 -13.16 16.49
C VAL A 223 -2.51 -13.29 17.91
N GLU A 224 -1.22 -13.54 18.05
CA GLU A 224 -0.57 -13.72 19.35
C GLU A 224 -0.51 -12.43 20.18
N ASN A 225 -0.34 -11.28 19.54
CA ASN A 225 -0.07 -10.03 20.26
C ASN A 225 -1.29 -9.08 20.38
N TYR A 226 -2.33 -9.21 19.54
CA TYR A 226 -3.41 -8.20 19.46
C TYR A 226 -4.80 -8.72 19.81
N ASN A 227 -4.95 -9.90 20.40
CA ASN A 227 -6.24 -10.46 20.80
C ASN A 227 -7.30 -10.36 19.69
N LEU A 228 -6.93 -10.77 18.48
CA LEU A 228 -7.83 -10.75 17.34
C LEU A 228 -8.91 -11.81 17.49
N THR A 229 -10.15 -11.47 17.09
CA THR A 229 -11.26 -12.40 17.14
C THR A 229 -11.20 -13.37 15.96
N ASP A 230 -11.31 -14.66 16.23
CA ASP A 230 -11.44 -15.67 15.17
C ASP A 230 -12.90 -15.74 14.71
N TYR A 231 -13.14 -15.30 13.48
CA TYR A 231 -14.46 -15.30 12.84
C TYR A 231 -14.70 -16.50 11.90
N ARG A 232 -13.78 -17.50 11.85
CA ARG A 232 -13.93 -18.65 10.96
C ARG A 232 -15.17 -19.51 11.25
N ASN A 233 -15.63 -19.49 12.50
CA ASN A 233 -16.85 -20.17 12.93
C ASN A 233 -18.12 -19.30 12.88
N ASP A 234 -18.01 -18.04 12.49
CA ASP A 234 -19.15 -17.15 12.27
C ASP A 234 -19.64 -17.33 10.83
N SER A 235 -20.88 -17.79 10.66
CA SER A 235 -21.40 -18.18 9.35
C SER A 235 -21.51 -17.02 8.35
N GLU A 236 -21.75 -15.79 8.84
CA GLU A 236 -21.82 -14.60 7.98
C GLU A 236 -20.44 -14.24 7.44
N TYR A 237 -19.45 -14.09 8.33
CA TYR A 237 -18.07 -13.79 7.95
C TYR A 237 -17.45 -14.91 7.13
N ALA A 238 -17.63 -16.18 7.52
CA ALA A 238 -17.13 -17.33 6.78
C ALA A 238 -17.64 -17.32 5.33
N SER A 239 -18.96 -17.12 5.13
CA SER A 239 -19.55 -17.06 3.77
C SER A 239 -18.99 -15.92 2.90
N ILE A 240 -18.62 -14.78 3.51
CA ILE A 240 -17.99 -13.66 2.78
C ILE A 240 -16.55 -14.03 2.40
N TRP A 241 -15.81 -14.60 3.33
CA TRP A 241 -14.40 -14.96 3.11
C TRP A 241 -14.24 -16.13 2.15
N ASP A 242 -15.10 -17.15 2.21
CA ASP A 242 -15.11 -18.28 1.25
C ASP A 242 -15.24 -17.79 -0.20
N LYS A 243 -16.09 -16.77 -0.43
CA LYS A 243 -16.23 -16.16 -1.77
C LYS A 243 -15.00 -15.37 -2.19
N LYS A 244 -14.35 -14.69 -1.26
CA LYS A 244 -13.12 -13.94 -1.53
C LYS A 244 -11.94 -14.88 -1.79
N GLU A 245 -11.83 -15.96 -1.04
CA GLU A 245 -10.84 -17.00 -1.23
C GLU A 245 -11.00 -17.68 -2.60
N ALA A 246 -12.22 -18.09 -2.96
CA ALA A 246 -12.50 -18.65 -4.26
C ALA A 246 -12.15 -17.68 -5.43
N ALA A 247 -12.39 -16.37 -5.24
CA ALA A 247 -12.01 -15.35 -6.23
C ALA A 247 -10.49 -15.18 -6.30
N TYR A 248 -9.80 -15.23 -5.16
CA TYR A 248 -8.34 -15.18 -5.06
C TYR A 248 -7.71 -16.38 -5.78
N ASP A 249 -8.15 -17.60 -5.49
CA ASP A 249 -7.65 -18.82 -6.11
C ASP A 249 -7.89 -18.84 -7.61
N SER A 250 -9.08 -18.41 -8.05
CA SER A 250 -9.40 -18.28 -9.46
C SER A 250 -8.47 -17.31 -10.20
N MET A 251 -8.20 -16.15 -9.61
CA MET A 251 -7.28 -15.16 -10.19
C MET A 251 -5.84 -15.67 -10.19
N LYS A 252 -5.40 -16.32 -9.12
CA LYS A 252 -4.08 -16.94 -9.01
C LYS A 252 -3.88 -17.98 -10.11
N GLN A 253 -4.88 -18.86 -10.33
CA GLN A 253 -4.84 -19.86 -11.37
C GLN A 253 -4.81 -19.24 -12.77
N GLN A 254 -5.63 -18.23 -13.03
CA GLN A 254 -5.63 -17.52 -14.32
C GLN A 254 -4.26 -16.91 -14.64
N GLN A 255 -3.58 -16.35 -13.67
CA GLN A 255 -2.24 -15.82 -13.86
C GLN A 255 -1.21 -16.93 -14.17
N TYR A 256 -1.27 -18.06 -13.49
CA TYR A 256 -0.40 -19.22 -13.83
C TYR A 256 -0.70 -19.78 -15.23
N ASP A 257 -1.95 -19.83 -15.64
CA ASP A 257 -2.34 -20.26 -16.98
C ASP A 257 -1.78 -19.31 -18.06
N GLU A 258 -1.80 -17.99 -17.80
CA GLU A 258 -1.16 -17.01 -18.70
C GLU A 258 0.35 -17.19 -18.78
N LEU A 259 1.03 -17.37 -17.65
CA LEU A 259 2.47 -17.62 -17.63
C LEU A 259 2.83 -18.89 -18.40
N ASN A 260 2.08 -19.97 -18.19
CA ASN A 260 2.32 -21.23 -18.89
C ASN A 260 2.08 -21.11 -20.40
N LYS A 261 1.11 -20.29 -20.81
CA LYS A 261 0.72 -20.15 -22.22
C LYS A 261 1.58 -19.14 -22.98
N TYR A 262 1.94 -18.04 -22.35
CA TYR A 262 2.56 -16.90 -23.02
C TYR A 262 3.99 -16.60 -22.52
N GLY A 263 4.40 -17.17 -21.39
CA GLY A 263 5.67 -16.83 -20.72
C GLY A 263 5.64 -15.49 -19.96
N GLU A 264 4.50 -14.79 -19.97
CA GLU A 264 4.32 -13.50 -19.34
C GLU A 264 2.86 -13.27 -18.94
N LEU A 265 2.62 -12.36 -17.99
CA LEU A 265 1.26 -11.92 -17.63
C LEU A 265 0.81 -10.82 -18.59
N LYS A 266 -0.23 -11.10 -19.40
CA LYS A 266 -0.81 -10.17 -20.37
C LYS A 266 -1.97 -9.36 -19.81
N SER A 267 -2.87 -10.03 -19.08
CA SER A 267 -4.08 -9.43 -18.54
C SER A 267 -3.89 -8.77 -17.17
N PHE A 268 -2.76 -9.04 -16.51
CA PHE A 268 -2.47 -8.63 -15.13
C PHE A 268 -1.18 -7.81 -14.98
N GLY A 269 -0.50 -7.50 -16.08
CA GLY A 269 0.73 -6.70 -16.09
C GLY A 269 0.47 -5.19 -16.10
N ALA A 270 1.54 -4.40 -16.05
CA ALA A 270 1.48 -2.94 -16.16
C ALA A 270 0.77 -2.45 -17.45
N ASN A 271 0.68 -3.31 -18.47
CA ASN A 271 -0.02 -3.03 -19.72
C ASN A 271 -1.53 -3.35 -19.65
N ALA A 272 -2.01 -3.96 -18.58
CA ALA A 272 -3.44 -4.27 -18.39
C ALA A 272 -4.24 -3.08 -17.85
N ILE A 273 -3.55 -1.98 -17.53
CA ILE A 273 -4.14 -0.71 -17.06
C ILE A 273 -4.23 0.31 -18.22
N GLN A 274 -4.22 -0.16 -19.46
CA GLN A 274 -4.47 0.69 -20.63
C GLN A 274 -5.94 0.67 -21.06
#